data_fd9c5686437e5d69033c1955c347e09b
#
_entry.id   fd9c5686437e5d69033c1955c347e09b
#
_cell.length_a   1.000
_cell.length_b   1.000
_cell.length_c   1.000
_cell.angle_alpha   90.00
_cell.angle_beta   90.00
_cell.angle_gamma   90.00
#
_symmetry.space_group_name_H-M   'P 1'
#
loop_
_entity.id
_entity.type
_entity.pdbx_description
1 polymer ?
#
loop_
_entity_poly.entity_id
_entity_poly.type
_entity_poly.pdbx_seq_one_letter_code
_entity_poly.pdbx_strand_id
1 'polypeptide(L)'
;DTVKSFGRYISKYFVSFSVLIIGLVLFNLLAFIWTFRRIVLNDYNGFSPQNMVADVNAASGPEGITDEMADTLRSLDIWAMFLDSTGRRLWSVELPADIPADYSVQDVAAFAKGYLRDYPVFIRCREDGLLVLGYPKGSYFKITGNYYPMDIVKMIPVFFCVVLAIDLTAMF
;
A
#
# COMPACT_ATOMS: atom_id res chain seq x y z
N ASP A 1 52.40 -35.99 -8.41
CA ASP A 1 52.15 -34.89 -7.42
C ASP A 1 51.41 -33.68 -7.99
N THR A 2 51.59 -33.37 -9.28
CA THR A 2 50.97 -32.21 -9.98
C THR A 2 49.44 -32.32 -10.03
N VAL A 3 48.85 -33.50 -10.27
CA VAL A 3 47.42 -33.73 -10.38
C VAL A 3 46.68 -33.55 -9.03
N LYS A 4 47.31 -33.98 -7.94
CA LYS A 4 46.79 -33.80 -6.59
C LYS A 4 46.80 -32.31 -6.17
N SER A 5 47.84 -31.56 -6.62
CA SER A 5 47.95 -30.13 -6.36
C SER A 5 46.85 -29.35 -7.14
N PHE A 6 46.62 -29.68 -8.43
CA PHE A 6 45.62 -29.07 -9.27
C PHE A 6 44.20 -29.28 -8.73
N GLY A 7 43.84 -30.51 -8.32
CA GLY A 7 42.53 -30.80 -7.68
C GLY A 7 42.27 -30.01 -6.39
N ARG A 8 43.32 -29.76 -5.60
CA ARG A 8 43.24 -28.98 -4.35
C ARG A 8 43.03 -27.48 -4.65
N TYR A 9 43.61 -26.95 -5.73
CA TYR A 9 43.36 -25.57 -6.16
C TYR A 9 41.93 -25.39 -6.66
N ILE A 10 41.44 -26.25 -7.54
CA ILE A 10 40.06 -26.21 -8.05
C ILE A 10 39.05 -26.29 -6.90
N SER A 11 39.27 -27.22 -5.94
CA SER A 11 38.39 -27.37 -4.78
C SER A 11 38.35 -26.08 -3.93
N LYS A 12 39.51 -25.41 -3.72
CA LYS A 12 39.54 -24.13 -2.97
C LYS A 12 38.74 -23.03 -3.67
N TYR A 13 38.92 -22.87 -4.97
CA TYR A 13 38.16 -21.88 -5.75
C TYR A 13 36.65 -22.18 -5.74
N PHE A 14 36.30 -23.45 -5.91
CA PHE A 14 34.89 -23.87 -5.86
C PHE A 14 34.26 -23.61 -4.49
N VAL A 15 34.94 -23.92 -3.40
CA VAL A 15 34.46 -23.64 -2.04
C VAL A 15 34.36 -22.13 -1.81
N SER A 16 35.37 -21.35 -2.20
CA SER A 16 35.34 -19.89 -2.05
C SER A 16 34.18 -19.26 -2.82
N PHE A 17 33.97 -19.68 -4.07
CA PHE A 17 32.86 -19.22 -4.91
C PHE A 17 31.49 -19.61 -4.34
N SER A 18 31.37 -20.85 -3.80
CA SER A 18 30.15 -21.30 -3.15
C SER A 18 29.84 -20.49 -1.89
N VAL A 19 30.85 -20.18 -1.08
CA VAL A 19 30.69 -19.32 0.10
C VAL A 19 30.24 -17.91 -0.28
N LEU A 20 30.82 -17.34 -1.35
CA LEU A 20 30.40 -16.03 -1.87
C LEU A 20 28.92 -16.03 -2.29
N ILE A 21 28.51 -17.00 -3.10
CA ILE A 21 27.11 -17.12 -3.55
C ILE A 21 26.15 -17.28 -2.35
N ILE A 22 26.48 -18.15 -1.41
CA ILE A 22 25.66 -18.33 -0.20
C ILE A 22 25.57 -17.02 0.59
N GLY A 23 26.68 -16.29 0.74
CA GLY A 23 26.72 -14.99 1.39
C GLY A 23 25.82 -13.96 0.72
N LEU A 24 25.87 -13.86 -0.62
CA LEU A 24 25.01 -12.97 -1.40
C LEU A 24 23.51 -13.33 -1.25
N VAL A 25 23.18 -14.61 -1.36
CA VAL A 25 21.78 -15.07 -1.16
C VAL A 25 21.26 -14.72 0.23
N LEU A 26 22.07 -14.96 1.27
CA LEU A 26 21.69 -14.60 2.65
C LEU A 26 21.55 -13.10 2.82
N PHE A 27 22.46 -12.30 2.25
CA PHE A 27 22.37 -10.84 2.28
C PHE A 27 21.09 -10.35 1.60
N ASN A 28 20.77 -10.84 0.41
CA ASN A 28 19.57 -10.47 -0.34
C ASN A 28 18.30 -10.85 0.43
N LEU A 29 18.26 -12.03 1.03
CA LEU A 29 17.16 -12.49 1.86
C LEU A 29 16.96 -11.59 3.08
N LEU A 30 18.03 -11.25 3.80
CA LEU A 30 17.97 -10.36 4.97
C LEU A 30 17.57 -8.95 4.58
N ALA A 31 18.10 -8.41 3.48
CA ALA A 31 17.73 -7.09 2.97
C ALA A 31 16.25 -7.06 2.56
N PHE A 32 15.75 -8.12 1.92
CA PHE A 32 14.33 -8.26 1.59
C PHE A 32 13.44 -8.31 2.82
N ILE A 33 13.78 -9.16 3.80
CA ILE A 33 13.03 -9.30 5.06
C ILE A 33 13.01 -7.96 5.81
N TRP A 34 14.15 -7.26 5.89
CA TRP A 34 14.24 -5.96 6.58
C TRP A 34 13.37 -4.90 5.89
N THR A 35 13.46 -4.80 4.56
CA THR A 35 12.66 -3.86 3.77
C THR A 35 11.18 -4.19 3.91
N PHE A 36 10.80 -5.45 3.74
CA PHE A 36 9.42 -5.90 3.87
C PHE A 36 8.83 -5.64 5.26
N ARG A 37 9.60 -5.94 6.33
CA ARG A 37 9.16 -5.61 7.70
C ARG A 37 8.93 -4.11 7.89
N ARG A 38 9.82 -3.26 7.38
CA ARG A 38 9.64 -1.81 7.48
C ARG A 38 8.36 -1.35 6.80
N ILE A 39 8.09 -1.87 5.62
CA ILE A 39 6.91 -1.59 4.83
C ILE A 39 5.63 -2.05 5.55
N VAL A 40 5.58 -3.33 5.92
CA VAL A 40 4.42 -3.94 6.57
C VAL A 40 4.14 -3.33 7.94
N LEU A 41 5.18 -3.08 8.76
CA LEU A 41 4.99 -2.50 10.09
C LEU A 41 4.62 -1.01 10.04
N ASN A 42 5.06 -0.25 9.04
CA ASN A 42 4.60 1.14 8.87
C ASN A 42 3.11 1.21 8.51
N ASP A 43 2.64 0.30 7.66
CA ASP A 43 1.22 0.24 7.26
C ASP A 43 0.32 -0.27 8.41
N TYR A 44 0.86 -1.10 9.30
CA TYR A 44 0.14 -1.63 10.47
C TYR A 44 0.06 -0.66 11.66
N ASN A 45 0.86 0.39 11.70
CA ASN A 45 0.94 1.32 12.83
C ASN A 45 -0.17 2.39 12.88
N GLY A 46 -1.41 2.06 12.52
CA GLY A 46 -2.58 2.86 12.83
C GLY A 46 -3.13 3.73 11.70
N PHE A 47 -2.45 3.84 10.56
CA PHE A 47 -2.92 4.63 9.41
C PHE A 47 -3.41 3.77 8.24
N SER A 48 -3.75 2.49 8.47
CA SER A 48 -4.32 1.69 7.39
C SER A 48 -5.68 2.27 6.99
N PRO A 49 -5.99 2.34 5.69
CA PRO A 49 -7.28 2.85 5.23
C PRO A 49 -8.49 2.15 5.86
N GLN A 50 -8.36 0.88 6.21
CA GLN A 50 -9.44 0.12 6.88
C GLN A 50 -9.66 0.58 8.32
N ASN A 51 -8.59 0.88 9.07
CA ASN A 51 -8.68 1.45 10.40
C ASN A 51 -9.28 2.85 10.34
N MET A 52 -8.82 3.69 9.40
CA MET A 52 -9.38 5.02 9.20
C MET A 52 -10.87 4.97 8.87
N VAL A 53 -11.32 4.06 8.01
CA VAL A 53 -12.76 3.85 7.74
C VAL A 53 -13.51 3.43 9.00
N ALA A 54 -12.92 2.60 9.86
CA ALA A 54 -13.53 2.19 11.11
C ALA A 54 -13.65 3.36 12.11
N ASP A 55 -12.59 4.17 12.22
CA ASP A 55 -12.56 5.35 13.11
C ASP A 55 -13.56 6.42 12.65
N VAL A 56 -13.57 6.73 11.35
CA VAL A 56 -14.57 7.66 10.77
C VAL A 56 -15.98 7.12 10.94
N ASN A 57 -16.20 5.81 10.77
CA ASN A 57 -17.51 5.20 10.99
C ASN A 57 -17.97 5.32 12.45
N ALA A 58 -17.06 5.23 13.42
CA ALA A 58 -17.38 5.40 14.83
C ALA A 58 -17.67 6.87 15.20
N ALA A 59 -17.01 7.81 14.50
CA ALA A 59 -17.12 9.26 14.75
C ALA A 59 -18.19 9.94 13.88
N SER A 60 -18.95 9.22 13.07
CA SER A 60 -19.94 9.78 12.13
C SER A 60 -21.30 9.14 12.22
N GLY A 61 -22.33 9.92 11.87
CA GLY A 61 -23.72 9.49 11.71
C GLY A 61 -24.30 9.98 10.38
N PRO A 62 -25.60 9.73 10.13
CA PRO A 62 -26.28 10.25 8.96
C PRO A 62 -26.36 11.78 8.94
N GLU A 63 -26.30 12.44 10.10
CA GLU A 63 -26.36 13.90 10.23
C GLU A 63 -25.01 14.59 10.05
N GLY A 64 -23.89 13.86 10.13
CA GLY A 64 -22.55 14.41 10.00
C GLY A 64 -21.46 13.62 10.68
N ILE A 65 -20.30 14.25 10.78
CA ILE A 65 -19.09 13.73 11.41
C ILE A 65 -18.65 14.72 12.51
N THR A 66 -17.95 14.23 13.53
CA THR A 66 -17.41 15.10 14.59
C THR A 66 -16.33 16.06 14.04
N ASP A 67 -16.25 17.27 14.59
CA ASP A 67 -15.27 18.28 14.16
C ASP A 67 -13.83 17.78 14.30
N GLU A 68 -13.51 17.05 15.39
CA GLU A 68 -12.19 16.46 15.62
C GLU A 68 -11.79 15.48 14.50
N MET A 69 -12.71 14.63 14.07
CA MET A 69 -12.46 13.69 12.97
C MET A 69 -12.37 14.41 11.62
N ALA A 70 -13.20 15.43 11.41
CA ALA A 70 -13.12 16.26 10.20
C ALA A 70 -11.74 16.95 10.09
N ASP A 71 -11.22 17.50 11.20
CA ASP A 71 -9.88 18.09 11.24
C ASP A 71 -8.77 17.05 11.01
N THR A 72 -8.94 15.85 11.53
CA THR A 72 -8.02 14.73 11.27
C THR A 72 -7.99 14.39 9.78
N LEU A 73 -9.14 14.26 9.14
CA LEU A 73 -9.23 13.98 7.69
C LEU A 73 -8.57 15.09 6.85
N ARG A 74 -8.78 16.37 7.22
CA ARG A 74 -8.13 17.51 6.57
C ARG A 74 -6.61 17.45 6.68
N SER A 75 -6.09 17.13 7.87
CA SER A 75 -4.65 17.05 8.11
C SER A 75 -3.96 15.94 7.31
N LEU A 76 -4.70 14.90 6.94
CA LEU A 76 -4.23 13.74 6.18
C LEU A 76 -4.57 13.81 4.69
N ASP A 77 -5.18 14.90 4.23
CA ASP A 77 -5.63 15.08 2.83
C ASP A 77 -6.61 13.99 2.36
N ILE A 78 -7.43 13.50 3.30
CA ILE A 78 -8.43 12.46 3.07
C ILE A 78 -9.81 13.15 3.01
N TRP A 79 -10.56 12.86 1.95
CA TRP A 79 -11.94 13.30 1.87
C TRP A 79 -12.92 12.20 2.27
N ALA A 80 -14.07 12.58 2.77
CA ALA A 80 -15.13 11.65 3.13
C ALA A 80 -16.49 12.14 2.65
N MET A 81 -17.38 11.19 2.34
CA MET A 81 -18.78 11.46 2.10
C MET A 81 -19.66 10.33 2.62
N PHE A 82 -20.88 10.67 2.98
CA PHE A 82 -21.90 9.72 3.34
C PHE A 82 -23.09 9.82 2.37
N LEU A 83 -23.41 8.68 1.79
CA LEU A 83 -24.54 8.54 0.86
C LEU A 83 -25.69 7.82 1.58
N ASP A 84 -26.91 8.27 1.37
CA ASP A 84 -28.11 7.56 1.83
C ASP A 84 -28.40 6.30 0.99
N SER A 85 -29.42 5.57 1.33
CA SER A 85 -29.85 4.36 0.59
C SER A 85 -30.27 4.61 -0.85
N THR A 86 -30.52 5.87 -1.23
CA THR A 86 -30.87 6.28 -2.61
C THR A 86 -29.64 6.71 -3.43
N GLY A 87 -28.46 6.79 -2.81
CA GLY A 87 -27.21 7.24 -3.44
C GLY A 87 -27.04 8.76 -3.41
N ARG A 88 -27.89 9.49 -2.66
CA ARG A 88 -27.77 10.93 -2.49
C ARG A 88 -26.81 11.25 -1.35
N ARG A 89 -25.93 12.21 -1.56
CA ARG A 89 -24.98 12.66 -0.53
C ARG A 89 -25.69 13.45 0.58
N LEU A 90 -25.56 13.00 1.81
CA LEU A 90 -26.07 13.69 2.99
C LEU A 90 -25.06 14.69 3.54
N TRP A 91 -23.80 14.30 3.67
CA TRP A 91 -22.70 15.19 4.09
C TRP A 91 -21.38 14.81 3.42
N SER A 92 -20.41 15.72 3.47
CA SER A 92 -19.05 15.49 2.99
C SER A 92 -18.03 16.38 3.70
N VAL A 93 -16.77 15.91 3.74
CA VAL A 93 -15.59 16.64 4.24
C VAL A 93 -14.53 16.64 3.16
N GLU A 94 -13.95 17.80 2.86
CA GLU A 94 -12.86 18.02 1.88
C GLU A 94 -13.11 17.36 0.51
N LEU A 95 -14.36 17.34 0.06
CA LEU A 95 -14.73 16.69 -1.18
C LEU A 95 -14.16 17.44 -2.39
N PRO A 96 -13.41 16.76 -3.29
CA PRO A 96 -12.92 17.37 -4.52
C PRO A 96 -14.07 17.85 -5.43
N ALA A 97 -13.86 18.95 -6.14
CA ALA A 97 -14.89 19.59 -6.97
C ALA A 97 -15.36 18.72 -8.17
N ASP A 98 -14.54 17.75 -8.57
CA ASP A 98 -14.85 16.80 -9.65
C ASP A 98 -15.71 15.61 -9.21
N ILE A 99 -16.05 15.50 -7.92
CA ILE A 99 -16.87 14.43 -7.34
C ILE A 99 -18.35 14.82 -7.38
N PRO A 100 -19.25 14.02 -8.02
CA PRO A 100 -20.66 14.28 -8.09
C PRO A 100 -21.37 14.28 -6.72
N ALA A 101 -22.59 14.85 -6.69
CA ALA A 101 -23.41 14.86 -5.47
C ALA A 101 -24.29 13.60 -5.33
N ASP A 102 -24.73 13.05 -6.44
CA ASP A 102 -25.68 11.94 -6.49
C ASP A 102 -25.12 10.79 -7.32
N TYR A 103 -25.46 9.58 -6.92
CA TYR A 103 -24.96 8.35 -7.52
C TYR A 103 -26.10 7.35 -7.77
N SER A 104 -26.10 6.74 -8.94
CA SER A 104 -26.93 5.57 -9.22
C SER A 104 -26.33 4.32 -8.55
N VAL A 105 -27.13 3.27 -8.43
CA VAL A 105 -26.66 1.96 -7.95
C VAL A 105 -25.50 1.43 -8.82
N GLN A 106 -25.53 1.70 -10.12
CA GLN A 106 -24.46 1.31 -11.05
C GLN A 106 -23.16 2.07 -10.76
N ASP A 107 -23.25 3.38 -10.48
CA ASP A 107 -22.08 4.19 -10.12
C ASP A 107 -21.44 3.70 -8.82
N VAL A 108 -22.26 3.45 -7.81
CA VAL A 108 -21.80 2.89 -6.52
C VAL A 108 -21.11 1.55 -6.74
N ALA A 109 -21.71 0.64 -7.51
CA ALA A 109 -21.12 -0.66 -7.81
C ALA A 109 -19.81 -0.55 -8.60
N ALA A 110 -19.66 0.47 -9.43
CA ALA A 110 -18.45 0.72 -10.20
C ALA A 110 -17.30 1.19 -9.31
N PHE A 111 -17.51 2.24 -8.50
CA PHE A 111 -16.44 2.77 -7.67
C PHE A 111 -16.16 1.92 -6.40
N ALA A 112 -17.13 1.12 -5.94
CA ALA A 112 -16.93 0.18 -4.84
C ALA A 112 -15.79 -0.81 -5.10
N LYS A 113 -15.45 -1.05 -6.36
CA LYS A 113 -14.32 -1.91 -6.76
C LYS A 113 -12.95 -1.27 -6.55
N GLY A 114 -12.86 0.03 -6.28
CA GLY A 114 -11.58 0.59 -5.96
C GLY A 114 -11.37 2.07 -6.15
N TYR A 115 -11.87 2.69 -7.22
CA TYR A 115 -11.58 4.08 -7.56
C TYR A 115 -12.85 4.85 -7.94
N LEU A 116 -12.92 6.09 -7.47
CA LEU A 116 -13.88 7.08 -7.91
C LEU A 116 -13.10 8.24 -8.56
N ARG A 117 -13.23 8.42 -9.88
CA ARG A 117 -12.47 9.44 -10.66
C ARG A 117 -10.98 9.47 -10.35
N ASP A 118 -10.32 8.29 -10.34
CA ASP A 118 -8.91 8.06 -10.02
C ASP A 118 -8.53 8.27 -8.54
N TYR A 119 -9.47 8.64 -7.68
CA TYR A 119 -9.26 8.61 -6.24
C TYR A 119 -9.43 7.18 -5.72
N PRO A 120 -8.44 6.59 -5.04
CA PRO A 120 -8.63 5.31 -4.36
C PRO A 120 -9.64 5.49 -3.23
N VAL A 121 -10.73 4.73 -3.26
CA VAL A 121 -11.81 4.84 -2.27
C VAL A 121 -11.93 3.59 -1.43
N PHE A 122 -12.27 3.78 -0.16
CA PHE A 122 -12.54 2.74 0.82
C PHE A 122 -13.95 2.95 1.36
N ILE A 123 -14.73 1.88 1.38
CA ILE A 123 -16.17 1.95 1.56
C ILE A 123 -16.58 1.10 2.75
N ARG A 124 -17.54 1.59 3.52
CA ARG A 124 -18.22 0.83 4.54
C ARG A 124 -19.72 0.96 4.38
N CYS A 125 -20.38 -0.19 4.20
CA CYS A 125 -21.82 -0.25 4.22
C CYS A 125 -22.33 -0.15 5.66
N ARG A 126 -23.41 0.63 5.83
CA ARG A 126 -24.15 0.80 7.08
C ARG A 126 -25.63 0.51 6.82
N GLU A 127 -26.41 0.32 7.85
CA GLU A 127 -27.87 0.14 7.73
C GLU A 127 -28.56 1.41 7.19
N ASP A 128 -28.00 2.59 7.50
CA ASP A 128 -28.52 3.90 7.14
C ASP A 128 -27.92 4.46 5.85
N GLY A 129 -26.92 3.78 5.23
CA GLY A 129 -26.29 4.26 4.00
C GLY A 129 -24.89 3.72 3.74
N LEU A 130 -24.10 4.52 3.05
CA LEU A 130 -22.76 4.16 2.58
C LEU A 130 -21.76 5.24 2.96
N LEU A 131 -20.81 4.89 3.81
CA LEU A 131 -19.65 5.73 4.12
C LEU A 131 -18.57 5.48 3.06
N VAL A 132 -18.05 6.55 2.44
CA VAL A 132 -16.99 6.51 1.44
C VAL A 132 -15.85 7.42 1.88
N LEU A 133 -14.66 6.87 2.01
CA LEU A 133 -13.42 7.62 2.21
C LEU A 133 -12.60 7.58 0.93
N GLY A 134 -12.09 8.72 0.52
CA GLY A 134 -11.20 8.82 -0.63
C GLY A 134 -9.86 9.43 -0.28
N TYR A 135 -8.82 8.85 -0.83
CA TYR A 135 -7.44 9.25 -0.66
C TYR A 135 -6.92 10.01 -1.89
N PRO A 136 -5.84 10.78 -1.77
CA PRO A 136 -5.27 11.49 -2.91
C PRO A 136 -4.99 10.59 -4.11
N LYS A 137 -5.17 11.12 -5.33
CA LYS A 137 -4.88 10.38 -6.56
C LYS A 137 -3.46 9.83 -6.54
N GLY A 138 -3.31 8.55 -6.86
CA GLY A 138 -2.01 7.88 -6.90
C GLY A 138 -1.40 7.54 -5.54
N SER A 139 -2.11 7.67 -4.41
CA SER A 139 -1.64 7.27 -3.08
C SER A 139 -1.65 5.75 -2.89
N TYR A 140 -2.63 5.07 -3.45
CA TYR A 140 -2.78 3.62 -3.37
C TYR A 140 -2.96 2.97 -4.73
N PHE A 141 -2.39 1.78 -4.88
CA PHE A 141 -2.66 0.88 -5.99
C PHE A 141 -3.60 -0.24 -5.50
N LYS A 142 -4.76 -0.36 -6.12
CA LYS A 142 -5.80 -1.34 -5.72
C LYS A 142 -5.99 -2.41 -6.78
N ILE A 143 -5.95 -3.66 -6.34
CA ILE A 143 -6.23 -4.84 -7.18
C ILE A 143 -7.23 -5.72 -6.42
N THR A 144 -8.43 -5.88 -6.95
CA THR A 144 -9.42 -6.89 -6.52
C THR A 144 -9.51 -7.06 -4.98
N GLY A 145 -9.82 -5.96 -4.27
CA GLY A 145 -9.98 -5.98 -2.81
C GLY A 145 -8.69 -5.78 -1.99
N ASN A 146 -7.52 -5.93 -2.60
CA ASN A 146 -6.25 -5.58 -1.98
C ASN A 146 -5.82 -4.17 -2.36
N TYR A 147 -5.04 -3.53 -1.49
CA TYR A 147 -4.48 -2.22 -1.74
C TYR A 147 -3.00 -2.18 -1.32
N TYR A 148 -2.22 -1.40 -2.03
CA TYR A 148 -0.80 -1.23 -1.79
C TYR A 148 -0.47 0.26 -1.83
N PRO A 149 0.21 0.84 -0.81
CA PRO A 149 0.71 2.20 -0.87
C PRO A 149 1.60 2.37 -2.11
N MET A 150 1.38 3.43 -2.87
CA MET A 150 2.11 3.63 -4.13
C MET A 150 3.61 3.82 -3.91
N ASP A 151 4.00 4.38 -2.76
CA ASP A 151 5.41 4.54 -2.41
C ASP A 151 6.14 3.20 -2.31
N ILE A 152 5.45 2.19 -1.77
CA ILE A 152 5.96 0.82 -1.70
C ILE A 152 6.11 0.24 -3.10
N VAL A 153 5.09 0.38 -3.94
CA VAL A 153 5.11 -0.13 -5.32
C VAL A 153 6.27 0.48 -6.11
N LYS A 154 6.55 1.78 -5.91
CA LYS A 154 7.68 2.47 -6.56
C LYS A 154 9.05 2.06 -5.98
N MET A 155 9.12 1.72 -4.70
CA MET A 155 10.37 1.28 -4.07
C MET A 155 10.85 -0.11 -4.51
N ILE A 156 9.94 -1.00 -4.89
CA ILE A 156 10.28 -2.37 -5.28
C ILE A 156 11.31 -2.43 -6.42
N PRO A 157 11.12 -1.77 -7.58
CA PRO A 157 12.11 -1.78 -8.65
C PRO A 157 13.45 -1.19 -8.23
N VAL A 158 13.44 -0.10 -7.46
CA VAL A 158 14.67 0.54 -6.95
C VAL A 158 15.45 -0.41 -6.05
N PHE A 159 14.75 -1.10 -5.14
CA PHE A 159 15.37 -2.11 -4.28
C PHE A 159 16.06 -3.22 -5.11
N PHE A 160 15.38 -3.76 -6.11
CA PHE A 160 15.98 -4.79 -6.99
C PHE A 160 17.19 -4.26 -7.77
N CYS A 161 17.15 -3.03 -8.27
CA CYS A 161 18.30 -2.43 -8.96
C CYS A 161 19.49 -2.25 -8.03
N VAL A 162 19.29 -1.82 -6.79
CA VAL A 162 20.37 -1.65 -5.81
C VAL A 162 20.98 -3.01 -5.44
N VAL A 163 20.14 -4.01 -5.16
CA VAL A 163 20.61 -5.37 -4.84
C VAL A 163 21.42 -5.95 -6.01
N LEU A 164 20.91 -5.83 -7.22
CA LEU A 164 21.62 -6.31 -8.41
C LEU A 164 22.98 -5.62 -8.60
N ALA A 165 23.06 -4.31 -8.36
CA ALA A 165 24.32 -3.56 -8.45
C ALA A 165 25.35 -4.05 -7.40
N ILE A 166 24.90 -4.34 -6.18
CA ILE A 166 25.75 -4.90 -5.12
C ILE A 166 26.23 -6.30 -5.51
N ASP A 167 25.35 -7.16 -6.00
CA ASP A 167 25.69 -8.51 -6.41
C ASP A 167 26.71 -8.51 -7.55
N LEU A 168 26.51 -7.66 -8.56
CA LEU A 168 27.45 -7.52 -9.67
C LEU A 168 28.82 -7.02 -9.20
N THR A 169 28.87 -6.01 -8.31
CA THR A 169 30.15 -5.51 -7.79
C THR A 169 30.88 -6.50 -6.90
N ALA A 170 30.16 -7.39 -6.22
CA ALA A 170 30.77 -8.44 -5.39
C ALA A 170 31.30 -9.62 -6.22
N MET A 171 30.84 -9.78 -7.48
CA MET A 171 31.28 -10.85 -8.39
C MET A 171 32.50 -10.48 -9.23
N PHE A 172 32.82 -9.20 -9.37
CA PHE A 172 33.96 -8.67 -10.12
C PHE A 172 35.04 -8.10 -9.20
#